data_9f35ae9228f3938dc1df5f9238da83ee
#
_entry.id   9f35ae9228f3938dc1df5f9238da83ee
#
_cell.length_a   1.000
_cell.length_b   1.000
_cell.length_c   1.000
_cell.angle_alpha   90.00
_cell.angle_beta   90.00
_cell.angle_gamma   90.00
#
_symmetry.space_group_name_H-M   'P 1'
#
loop_
_entity.id
_entity.type
_entity.pdbx_description
1 polymer ?
#
loop_
_entity_poly.entity_id
_entity_poly.type
_entity_poly.pdbx_seq_one_letter_code
_entity_poly.pdbx_strand_id
1 'polypeptide(L)'
;MKSAASSNSLRQPAVLAWLRLARVFQKINTKSERFFRSQDLNSAQFDVLAKVGASSGITQQELAAALLVTKGNISQLLAKMEQDGLIVRRQEGRSNLLSLSERGQKLYEEVVPQQEQLIAELLQGLTRDEQFELLHLLRKLDHQLEA
;
A
#
# COMPACT_ATOMS: atom_id res chain seq x y z
N MET A 1 -20.18 5.64 -36.90
CA MET A 1 -18.99 4.79 -36.80
C MET A 1 -18.13 5.08 -35.58
N LYS A 2 -17.83 6.32 -35.29
CA LYS A 2 -17.04 6.67 -34.09
C LYS A 2 -17.75 6.28 -32.79
N SER A 3 -19.06 6.41 -32.72
CA SER A 3 -19.83 6.04 -31.52
C SER A 3 -19.86 4.53 -31.26
N ALA A 4 -19.87 3.73 -32.31
CA ALA A 4 -19.86 2.27 -32.21
C ALA A 4 -18.51 1.73 -31.68
N ALA A 5 -17.41 2.32 -32.10
CA ALA A 5 -16.06 1.97 -31.64
C ALA A 5 -15.88 2.35 -30.17
N SER A 6 -16.36 3.50 -29.75
CA SER A 6 -16.36 3.96 -28.35
C SER A 6 -17.20 3.05 -27.45
N SER A 7 -18.42 2.70 -27.91
CA SER A 7 -19.32 1.78 -27.20
C SER A 7 -18.69 0.42 -27.02
N ASN A 8 -18.02 -0.08 -28.07
CA ASN A 8 -17.38 -1.39 -28.05
C ASN A 8 -16.20 -1.43 -27.07
N SER A 9 -15.41 -0.36 -27.03
CA SER A 9 -14.29 -0.21 -26.10
C SER A 9 -14.76 -0.26 -24.64
N LEU A 10 -15.86 0.45 -24.31
CA LEU A 10 -16.43 0.48 -22.96
C LEU A 10 -17.05 -0.86 -22.54
N ARG A 11 -17.36 -1.75 -23.49
CA ARG A 11 -17.94 -3.06 -23.21
C ARG A 11 -16.91 -4.17 -23.05
N GLN A 12 -15.64 -3.90 -23.32
CA GLN A 12 -14.61 -4.91 -23.16
C GLN A 12 -14.45 -5.25 -21.67
N PRO A 13 -14.43 -6.55 -21.33
CA PRO A 13 -14.28 -6.98 -19.93
C PRO A 13 -13.07 -6.39 -19.24
N ALA A 14 -11.96 -6.27 -19.95
CA ALA A 14 -10.73 -5.70 -19.39
C ALA A 14 -10.93 -4.26 -18.94
N VAL A 15 -11.59 -3.44 -19.75
CA VAL A 15 -11.86 -2.04 -19.43
C VAL A 15 -12.83 -1.93 -18.24
N LEU A 16 -13.90 -2.74 -18.27
CA LEU A 16 -14.87 -2.77 -17.17
C LEU A 16 -14.24 -3.21 -15.86
N ALA A 17 -13.39 -4.23 -15.92
CA ALA A 17 -12.65 -4.70 -14.74
C ALA A 17 -11.72 -3.62 -14.18
N TRP A 18 -10.99 -2.95 -15.03
CA TRP A 18 -10.11 -1.86 -14.63
C TRP A 18 -10.87 -0.72 -13.95
N LEU A 19 -11.97 -0.27 -14.56
CA LEU A 19 -12.78 0.82 -13.99
C LEU A 19 -13.36 0.42 -12.63
N ARG A 20 -13.79 -0.82 -12.50
CA ARG A 20 -14.34 -1.32 -11.24
C ARG A 20 -13.26 -1.47 -10.18
N LEU A 21 -12.10 -1.97 -10.56
CA LEU A 21 -10.95 -2.07 -9.66
C LEU A 21 -10.55 -0.71 -9.10
N ALA A 22 -10.44 0.29 -9.98
CA ALA A 22 -10.10 1.66 -9.58
C ALA A 22 -11.13 2.24 -8.61
N ARG A 23 -12.41 2.00 -8.89
CA ARG A 23 -13.51 2.49 -8.03
C ARG A 23 -13.49 1.82 -6.66
N VAL A 24 -13.30 0.51 -6.62
CA VAL A 24 -13.23 -0.25 -5.36
C VAL A 24 -12.01 0.22 -4.56
N PHE A 25 -10.87 0.37 -5.21
CA PHE A 25 -9.66 0.86 -4.56
C PHE A 25 -9.90 2.24 -3.92
N GLN A 26 -10.51 3.17 -4.64
CA GLN A 26 -10.82 4.49 -4.10
C GLN A 26 -11.71 4.44 -2.87
N LYS A 27 -12.75 3.60 -2.90
CA LYS A 27 -13.67 3.45 -1.78
C LYS A 27 -12.98 2.90 -0.54
N ILE A 28 -12.15 1.89 -0.73
CA ILE A 28 -11.37 1.29 0.37
C ILE A 28 -10.36 2.31 0.90
N ASN A 29 -9.66 2.97 0.00
CA ASN A 29 -8.64 3.95 0.36
C ASN A 29 -9.21 5.12 1.18
N THR A 30 -10.39 5.60 0.81
CA THR A 30 -11.08 6.67 1.55
C THR A 30 -11.36 6.24 3.00
N LYS A 31 -11.82 5.02 3.20
CA LYS A 31 -12.09 4.50 4.54
C LYS A 31 -10.80 4.28 5.33
N SER A 32 -9.77 3.77 4.67
CA SER A 32 -8.45 3.58 5.28
C SER A 32 -7.83 4.92 5.70
N GLU A 33 -7.91 5.95 4.85
CA GLU A 33 -7.37 7.27 5.17
C GLU A 33 -8.06 7.89 6.39
N ARG A 34 -9.35 7.69 6.54
CA ARG A 34 -10.08 8.14 7.71
C ARG A 34 -9.56 7.48 8.98
N PHE A 35 -9.30 6.18 8.92
CA PHE A 35 -8.72 5.44 10.03
C PHE A 35 -7.30 5.95 10.34
N PHE A 36 -6.44 6.08 9.33
CA PHE A 36 -5.07 6.56 9.53
C PHE A 36 -5.04 7.95 10.16
N ARG A 37 -5.93 8.81 9.71
CA ARG A 37 -6.04 10.18 10.25
C ARG A 37 -6.37 10.17 11.73
N SER A 38 -7.18 9.22 12.19
CA SER A 38 -7.48 9.05 13.62
C SER A 38 -6.25 8.61 14.42
N GLN A 39 -5.21 8.11 13.76
CA GLN A 39 -3.95 7.69 14.35
C GLN A 39 -2.81 8.69 14.07
N ASP A 40 -3.14 9.88 13.61
CA ASP A 40 -2.19 10.94 13.21
C ASP A 40 -1.22 10.48 12.11
N LEU A 41 -1.72 9.64 11.21
CA LEU A 41 -0.98 9.12 10.06
C LEU A 41 -1.69 9.47 8.76
N ASN A 42 -0.95 9.43 7.66
CA ASN A 42 -1.51 9.37 6.33
C ASN A 42 -1.19 8.01 5.69
N SER A 43 -1.74 7.74 4.51
CA SER A 43 -1.54 6.46 3.82
C SER A 43 -0.06 6.16 3.56
N ALA A 44 0.71 7.18 3.15
CA ALA A 44 2.13 7.02 2.84
C ALA A 44 2.92 6.64 4.09
N GLN A 45 2.64 7.31 5.21
CA GLN A 45 3.30 7.00 6.49
C GLN A 45 2.94 5.60 6.98
N PHE A 46 1.66 5.22 6.83
CA PHE A 46 1.24 3.86 7.19
C PHE A 46 1.96 2.81 6.36
N ASP A 47 2.08 3.02 5.05
CA ASP A 47 2.75 2.08 4.16
C ASP A 47 4.21 1.87 4.55
N VAL A 48 4.91 2.95 4.90
CA VAL A 48 6.29 2.88 5.39
C VAL A 48 6.33 2.10 6.71
N LEU A 49 5.47 2.47 7.66
CA LEU A 49 5.40 1.82 8.97
C LEU A 49 5.19 0.31 8.84
N ALA A 50 4.24 -0.08 8.00
CA ALA A 50 3.90 -1.48 7.79
C ALA A 50 5.05 -2.26 7.14
N LYS A 51 5.68 -1.69 6.11
CA LYS A 51 6.78 -2.35 5.40
C LYS A 51 8.04 -2.47 6.26
N VAL A 52 8.41 -1.41 6.95
CA VAL A 52 9.60 -1.41 7.80
C VAL A 52 9.38 -2.34 9.00
N GLY A 53 8.20 -2.30 9.60
CA GLY A 53 7.87 -3.14 10.75
C GLY A 53 7.81 -4.63 10.43
N ALA A 54 7.41 -4.99 9.22
CA ALA A 54 7.37 -6.39 8.78
C ALA A 54 8.74 -6.93 8.34
N SER A 55 9.74 -6.08 8.25
CA SER A 55 11.07 -6.41 7.75
C SER A 55 12.06 -6.58 8.91
N SER A 56 13.04 -7.46 8.75
CA SER A 56 14.17 -7.58 9.67
C SER A 56 15.31 -6.63 9.33
N GLY A 57 15.09 -5.73 8.42
CA GLY A 57 16.03 -4.75 7.90
C GLY A 57 15.75 -4.53 6.43
N ILE A 58 15.34 -3.34 6.06
CA ILE A 58 15.04 -2.99 4.67
C ILE A 58 15.83 -1.72 4.35
N THR A 59 16.44 -1.69 3.16
CA THR A 59 17.13 -0.49 2.72
C THR A 59 16.12 0.55 2.23
N GLN A 60 16.51 1.80 2.25
CA GLN A 60 15.70 2.88 1.70
C GLN A 60 15.35 2.63 0.23
N GLN A 61 16.29 2.10 -0.55
CA GLN A 61 16.10 1.78 -1.95
C GLN A 61 15.07 0.65 -2.14
N GLU A 62 15.17 -0.41 -1.34
CA GLU A 62 14.21 -1.51 -1.36
C GLU A 62 12.80 -1.04 -0.98
N LEU A 63 12.70 -0.17 0.01
CA LEU A 63 11.43 0.41 0.43
C LEU A 63 10.80 1.24 -0.69
N ALA A 64 11.57 2.10 -1.34
CA ALA A 64 11.07 2.92 -2.45
C ALA A 64 10.54 2.04 -3.58
N ALA A 65 11.25 0.98 -3.93
CA ALA A 65 10.82 0.03 -4.96
C ALA A 65 9.53 -0.69 -4.55
N ALA A 66 9.43 -1.13 -3.29
CA ALA A 66 8.25 -1.82 -2.78
C ALA A 66 7.00 -0.94 -2.77
N LEU A 67 7.16 0.35 -2.51
CA LEU A 67 6.04 1.30 -2.45
C LEU A 67 5.78 2.00 -3.78
N LEU A 68 6.56 1.71 -4.82
CA LEU A 68 6.45 2.33 -6.15
C LEU A 68 6.50 3.85 -6.09
N VAL A 69 7.41 4.40 -5.30
CA VAL A 69 7.61 5.84 -5.14
C VAL A 69 9.00 6.25 -5.60
N THR A 70 9.20 7.54 -5.89
CA THR A 70 10.49 8.06 -6.30
C THR A 70 11.44 8.16 -5.11
N LYS A 71 12.75 8.16 -5.37
CA LYS A 71 13.78 8.30 -4.33
C LYS A 71 13.64 9.61 -3.56
N GLY A 72 13.27 10.70 -4.24
CA GLY A 72 13.07 12.00 -3.60
C GLY A 72 11.89 11.99 -2.63
N ASN A 73 10.77 11.45 -3.07
CA ASN A 73 9.56 11.37 -2.23
C ASN A 73 9.77 10.49 -1.01
N ILE A 74 10.44 9.34 -1.16
CA ILE A 74 10.68 8.45 -0.03
C ILE A 74 11.65 9.10 0.97
N SER A 75 12.66 9.82 0.50
CA SER A 75 13.62 10.48 1.35
C SER A 75 12.97 11.54 2.24
N GLN A 76 12.09 12.38 1.67
CA GLN A 76 11.33 13.38 2.41
C GLN A 76 10.41 12.75 3.44
N LEU A 77 9.71 11.71 3.05
CA LEU A 77 8.78 10.98 3.91
C LEU A 77 9.51 10.36 5.10
N LEU A 78 10.65 9.72 4.85
CA LEU A 78 11.46 9.10 5.90
C LEU A 78 12.05 10.15 6.85
N ALA A 79 12.49 11.29 6.32
CA ALA A 79 13.00 12.36 7.14
C ALA A 79 11.95 12.86 8.13
N LYS A 80 10.71 13.02 7.67
CA LYS A 80 9.60 13.41 8.54
C LYS A 80 9.29 12.34 9.58
N MET A 81 9.27 11.09 9.21
CA MET A 81 8.97 10.00 10.14
C MET A 81 10.11 9.80 11.15
N GLU A 82 11.34 10.07 10.75
CA GLU A 82 12.50 10.08 11.63
C GLU A 82 12.38 11.22 12.64
N GLN A 83 12.01 12.40 12.17
CA GLN A 83 11.77 13.57 13.00
C GLN A 83 10.65 13.34 14.01
N ASP A 84 9.59 12.64 13.59
CA ASP A 84 8.47 12.28 14.45
C ASP A 84 8.81 11.13 15.43
N GLY A 85 10.01 10.58 15.34
CA GLY A 85 10.49 9.56 16.27
C GLY A 85 9.93 8.16 15.99
N LEU A 86 9.53 7.88 14.77
CA LEU A 86 8.94 6.58 14.40
C LEU A 86 9.93 5.63 13.73
N ILE A 87 10.91 6.17 13.02
CA ILE A 87 11.86 5.41 12.22
C ILE A 87 13.29 5.81 12.59
N VAL A 88 14.19 4.84 12.55
CA VAL A 88 15.62 5.02 12.70
C VAL A 88 16.29 4.63 11.40
N ARG A 89 17.13 5.51 10.88
CA ARG A 89 17.98 5.22 9.73
C ARG A 89 19.40 4.99 10.21
N ARG A 90 19.99 3.89 9.79
CA ARG A 90 21.37 3.57 10.09
C ARG A 90 22.11 3.33 8.79
N GLN A 91 23.18 4.07 8.59
CA GLN A 91 24.02 3.89 7.42
C GLN A 91 24.88 2.65 7.58
N GLU A 92 24.79 1.75 6.61
CA GLU A 92 25.67 0.58 6.49
C GLU A 92 26.26 0.58 5.08
N GLY A 93 27.57 0.85 5.00
CA GLY A 93 28.23 1.00 3.71
C GLY A 93 27.62 2.15 2.92
N ARG A 94 27.09 1.84 1.73
CA ARG A 94 26.44 2.81 0.84
C ARG A 94 24.93 2.84 0.99
N SER A 95 24.38 2.02 1.88
CA SER A 95 22.93 1.88 2.05
C SER A 95 22.48 2.45 3.39
N ASN A 96 21.26 2.94 3.43
CA ASN A 96 20.56 3.29 4.66
C ASN A 96 19.63 2.15 5.03
N LEU A 97 19.90 1.50 6.15
CA LEU A 97 19.00 0.50 6.72
C LEU A 97 17.96 1.17 7.60
N LEU A 98 16.74 0.73 7.44
CA LEU A 98 15.59 1.29 8.15
C LEU A 98 15.09 0.30 9.19
N SER A 99 14.75 0.83 10.36
CA SER A 99 14.08 0.08 11.41
C SER A 99 13.09 0.98 12.12
N LEU A 100 12.14 0.39 12.82
CA LEU A 100 11.22 1.16 13.65
C LEU A 100 11.92 1.51 14.96
N SER A 101 11.67 2.72 15.46
CA SER A 101 12.01 3.08 16.82
C SER A 101 11.11 2.30 17.79
N GLU A 102 11.37 2.40 19.09
CA GLU A 102 10.47 1.82 20.09
C GLU A 102 9.06 2.37 19.96
N ARG A 103 8.92 3.67 19.75
CA ARG A 103 7.63 4.33 19.54
C ARG A 103 6.97 3.85 18.24
N GLY A 104 7.75 3.71 17.17
CA GLY A 104 7.27 3.20 15.88
C GLY A 104 6.79 1.75 16.00
N GLN A 105 7.50 0.93 16.76
CA GLN A 105 7.12 -0.46 16.97
C GLN A 105 5.78 -0.56 17.72
N LYS A 106 5.58 0.27 18.73
CA LYS A 106 4.30 0.31 19.45
C LYS A 106 3.15 0.73 18.54
N LEU A 107 3.38 1.75 17.72
CA LEU A 107 2.39 2.21 16.76
C LEU A 107 2.07 1.14 15.73
N TYR A 108 3.08 0.45 15.23
CA TYR A 108 2.92 -0.68 14.30
C TYR A 108 2.02 -1.76 14.92
N GLU A 109 2.31 -2.18 16.13
CA GLU A 109 1.55 -3.23 16.82
C GLU A 109 0.10 -2.83 17.08
N GLU A 110 -0.17 -1.55 17.22
CA GLU A 110 -1.51 -1.03 17.44
C GLU A 110 -2.28 -0.83 16.14
N VAL A 111 -1.66 -0.21 15.14
CA VAL A 111 -2.36 0.27 13.94
C VAL A 111 -2.49 -0.81 12.86
N VAL A 112 -1.45 -1.63 12.66
CA VAL A 112 -1.46 -2.62 11.57
C VAL A 112 -2.57 -3.66 11.74
N PRO A 113 -2.76 -4.27 12.92
CA PRO A 113 -3.86 -5.22 13.10
C PRO A 113 -5.24 -4.58 12.87
N GLN A 114 -5.43 -3.33 13.27
CA GLN A 114 -6.69 -2.62 13.05
C GLN A 114 -6.95 -2.35 11.59
N GLN A 115 -5.92 -1.99 10.82
CA GLN A 115 -6.03 -1.80 9.38
C GLN A 115 -6.33 -3.14 8.69
N GLU A 116 -5.68 -4.21 9.10
CA GLU A 116 -5.96 -5.55 8.55
C GLU A 116 -7.40 -5.95 8.80
N GLN A 117 -7.91 -5.68 10.00
CA GLN A 117 -9.30 -5.96 10.36
C GLN A 117 -10.25 -5.12 9.51
N LEU A 118 -9.95 -3.85 9.29
CA LEU A 118 -10.76 -2.98 8.44
C LEU A 118 -10.84 -3.54 7.02
N ILE A 119 -9.71 -3.92 6.45
CA ILE A 119 -9.66 -4.51 5.10
C ILE A 119 -10.48 -5.80 5.06
N ALA A 120 -10.33 -6.67 6.06
CA ALA A 120 -11.09 -7.91 6.13
C ALA A 120 -12.60 -7.65 6.15
N GLU A 121 -13.05 -6.66 6.90
CA GLU A 121 -14.46 -6.25 6.95
C GLU A 121 -14.95 -5.70 5.62
N LEU A 122 -14.12 -4.91 4.94
CA LEU A 122 -14.50 -4.32 3.66
C LEU A 122 -14.59 -5.36 2.53
N LEU A 123 -13.87 -6.47 2.66
CA LEU A 123 -13.89 -7.56 1.67
C LEU A 123 -14.79 -8.72 2.07
N GLN A 124 -15.51 -8.62 3.17
CA GLN A 124 -16.37 -9.72 3.65
C GLN A 124 -17.57 -10.03 2.72
N GLY A 125 -17.86 -9.14 1.79
CA GLY A 125 -18.86 -9.43 0.74
C GLY A 125 -18.45 -10.55 -0.20
N LEU A 126 -17.16 -10.91 -0.23
CA LEU A 126 -16.63 -12.05 -0.95
C LEU A 126 -16.46 -13.23 0.00
N THR A 127 -16.80 -14.44 -0.47
CA THR A 127 -16.49 -15.66 0.27
C THR A 127 -14.98 -15.84 0.35
N ARG A 128 -14.52 -16.72 1.24
CA ARG A 128 -13.09 -17.02 1.37
C ARG A 128 -12.49 -17.50 0.05
N ASP A 129 -13.18 -18.38 -0.66
CA ASP A 129 -12.74 -18.88 -1.96
C ASP A 129 -12.67 -17.77 -3.00
N GLU A 130 -13.65 -16.88 -3.00
CA GLU A 130 -13.65 -15.72 -3.89
C GLU A 130 -12.51 -14.74 -3.57
N GLN A 131 -12.15 -14.57 -2.30
CA GLN A 131 -11.01 -13.76 -1.90
C GLN A 131 -9.70 -14.36 -2.43
N PHE A 132 -9.53 -15.68 -2.35
CA PHE A 132 -8.37 -16.36 -2.91
C PHE A 132 -8.32 -16.25 -4.43
N GLU A 133 -9.47 -16.35 -5.09
CA GLU A 133 -9.57 -16.19 -6.54
C GLU A 133 -9.16 -14.78 -6.96
N LEU A 134 -9.66 -13.76 -6.27
CA LEU A 134 -9.28 -12.37 -6.52
C LEU A 134 -7.78 -12.17 -6.31
N LEU A 135 -7.23 -12.69 -5.22
CA LEU A 135 -5.80 -12.61 -4.93
C LEU A 135 -4.98 -13.27 -6.04
N HIS A 136 -5.40 -14.42 -6.52
CA HIS A 136 -4.73 -15.13 -7.61
C HIS A 136 -4.70 -14.29 -8.89
N LEU A 137 -5.84 -13.70 -9.26
CA LEU A 137 -5.95 -12.88 -10.47
C LEU A 137 -5.10 -11.59 -10.36
N LEU A 138 -5.13 -10.96 -9.20
CA LEU A 138 -4.33 -9.75 -8.96
C LEU A 138 -2.83 -10.04 -9.00
N ARG A 139 -2.40 -11.16 -8.41
CA ARG A 139 -0.99 -11.59 -8.47
C ARG A 139 -0.53 -11.84 -9.90
N LYS A 140 -1.40 -12.44 -10.69
CA LYS A 140 -1.12 -12.73 -12.10
C LYS A 140 -0.91 -11.43 -12.88
N LEU A 141 -1.79 -10.44 -12.68
CA LEU A 141 -1.65 -9.12 -13.30
C LEU A 141 -0.39 -8.40 -12.84
N ASP A 142 -0.17 -8.39 -11.54
CA ASP A 142 0.98 -7.73 -10.94
C ASP A 142 2.29 -8.26 -11.52
N HIS A 143 2.41 -9.57 -11.60
CA HIS A 143 3.59 -10.22 -12.18
C HIS A 143 3.81 -9.84 -13.65
N GLN A 144 2.73 -9.76 -14.44
CA GLN A 144 2.82 -9.39 -15.86
C GLN A 144 3.21 -7.92 -16.07
N LEU A 145 2.90 -7.06 -15.11
CA LEU A 145 3.16 -5.63 -15.19
C LEU A 145 4.54 -5.24 -14.63
N GLU A 146 5.28 -6.20 -14.10
CA GLU A 146 6.66 -6.02 -13.68
C GLU A 146 7.58 -6.00 -14.90
N ALA A 147 7.77 -4.86 -15.49
CA ALA A 147 8.64 -4.76 -16.64
C ALA A 147 9.65 -3.62 -16.47
#